data_44c8dc05385383293706ff770d719670
#
_entry.id   44c8dc05385383293706ff770d719670
#
_cell.length_a   1.000
_cell.length_b   1.000
_cell.length_c   1.000
_cell.angle_alpha   90.00
_cell.angle_beta   90.00
_cell.angle_gamma   90.00
#
_symmetry.space_group_name_H-M   'P 1'
#
loop_
_entity.id
_entity.type
_entity.pdbx_description
1 polymer ?
#
loop_
_entity_poly.entity_id
_entity_poly.type
_entity_poly.pdbx_seq_one_letter_code
_entity_poly.pdbx_strand_id
1 'polypeptide(L)'
;MPETAQSVKGPLPLAKWLWRSYIRAALVPLLLIELSFVAIYWATGQVVYDRSADVITRISTAGLHETAVREANIIARRFENIAGLTRIFADQTGLALATPSHATAAEKARYAYDASGAFYTTRDNGGAAVFYSGVLPIGPKEQQKVWRTAGLDPIMRSIKHTDPIVAQLYLNTYDSYNRIYPYFDVLEIYPPKMDIPSYNFYYEADQAHNPDRKVVWTAPYVDPAGGGWMVSAIAPVYGPNRLEAVVGIDVTVGDIVEQVLNIQFSADSYAMLVSSDGTILALPPKGEKDWRVNELIEHSYSKAILQDTFKPEEFNVFLRPDLAAVSQMIHLLPSGHRSMNMGRPMIAAWSTIAGPDWKLI
;
A
#
# COMPACT_ATOMS: atom_id res chain seq x y z
N MET A 1 55.03 -73.04 46.67
CA MET A 1 53.72 -72.48 47.06
C MET A 1 53.97 -71.25 47.94
N PRO A 2 53.70 -70.01 47.51
CA PRO A 2 53.69 -68.84 48.38
C PRO A 2 52.30 -68.54 48.83
N GLU A 3 52.11 -68.44 50.13
CA GLU A 3 50.92 -68.01 50.84
C GLU A 3 50.52 -66.56 50.45
N THR A 4 49.27 -66.40 50.07
CA THR A 4 48.67 -65.11 49.85
C THR A 4 48.34 -64.42 51.16
N ALA A 5 49.14 -63.45 51.56
CA ALA A 5 48.86 -62.56 52.68
C ALA A 5 47.60 -61.68 52.41
N GLN A 6 46.49 -62.05 53.07
CA GLN A 6 45.32 -61.19 53.15
C GLN A 6 45.64 -59.94 53.98
N SER A 7 45.73 -58.81 53.37
CA SER A 7 45.84 -57.51 54.02
C SER A 7 44.56 -57.19 54.82
N VAL A 8 44.63 -57.45 56.13
CA VAL A 8 43.66 -57.07 57.14
C VAL A 8 43.69 -55.49 57.21
N LYS A 9 42.75 -54.85 56.66
CA LYS A 9 42.58 -53.39 56.86
C LYS A 9 42.30 -53.12 58.33
N GLY A 10 43.29 -52.56 59.01
CA GLY A 10 43.19 -52.18 60.43
C GLY A 10 42.05 -51.16 60.66
N PRO A 11 41.51 -51.08 61.89
CA PRO A 11 40.39 -50.17 62.22
C PRO A 11 40.78 -48.72 61.95
N LEU A 12 39.93 -48.02 61.24
CA LEU A 12 40.13 -46.60 60.96
C LEU A 12 40.19 -45.81 62.27
N PRO A 13 41.14 -44.82 62.40
CA PRO A 13 41.24 -44.00 63.60
C PRO A 13 39.87 -43.37 63.91
N LEU A 14 39.45 -43.34 65.17
CA LEU A 14 38.15 -42.89 65.65
C LEU A 14 37.73 -41.54 65.04
N ALA A 15 38.66 -40.62 64.88
CA ALA A 15 38.44 -39.32 64.22
C ALA A 15 38.03 -39.45 62.74
N LYS A 16 38.61 -40.37 61.96
CA LYS A 16 38.21 -40.62 60.58
C LYS A 16 36.87 -41.33 60.49
N TRP A 17 36.51 -42.16 61.42
CA TRP A 17 35.20 -42.83 61.50
C TRP A 17 34.10 -41.79 61.82
N LEU A 18 34.33 -40.96 62.87
CA LEU A 18 33.41 -39.89 63.27
C LEU A 18 33.20 -38.90 62.13
N TRP A 19 34.26 -38.49 61.44
CA TRP A 19 34.17 -37.56 60.31
C TRP A 19 33.38 -38.16 59.12
N ARG A 20 33.63 -39.43 58.80
CA ARG A 20 32.88 -40.16 57.78
C ARG A 20 31.39 -40.33 58.15
N SER A 21 31.10 -40.60 59.39
CA SER A 21 29.71 -40.68 59.87
C SER A 21 29.00 -39.34 59.84
N TYR A 22 29.65 -38.25 60.20
CA TYR A 22 29.17 -36.91 60.13
C TYR A 22 28.88 -36.49 58.66
N ILE A 23 29.82 -36.72 57.75
CA ILE A 23 29.64 -36.46 56.34
C ILE A 23 28.42 -37.24 55.81
N ARG A 24 28.29 -38.50 56.08
CA ARG A 24 27.20 -39.33 55.59
C ARG A 24 25.85 -38.99 56.25
N ALA A 25 25.82 -38.67 57.49
CA ALA A 25 24.56 -38.48 58.24
C ALA A 25 24.04 -37.05 58.23
N ALA A 26 24.93 -36.06 58.06
CA ALA A 26 24.55 -34.66 58.07
C ALA A 26 24.84 -33.92 56.75
N LEU A 27 26.09 -34.01 56.27
CA LEU A 27 26.52 -33.17 55.13
C LEU A 27 25.94 -33.67 53.79
N VAL A 28 25.88 -35.01 53.60
CA VAL A 28 25.31 -35.57 52.36
C VAL A 28 23.78 -35.26 52.23
N PRO A 29 22.96 -35.47 53.28
CA PRO A 29 21.55 -35.09 53.23
C PRO A 29 21.34 -33.57 53.04
N LEU A 30 22.16 -32.73 53.71
CA LEU A 30 22.11 -31.30 53.54
C LEU A 30 22.38 -30.86 52.09
N LEU A 31 23.46 -31.41 51.50
CA LEU A 31 23.78 -31.14 50.08
C LEU A 31 22.69 -31.63 49.13
N LEU A 32 22.09 -32.80 49.42
CA LEU A 32 20.97 -33.29 48.59
C LEU A 32 19.75 -32.39 48.67
N ILE A 33 19.47 -31.86 49.87
CA ILE A 33 18.37 -30.88 50.05
C ILE A 33 18.66 -29.59 49.27
N GLU A 34 19.88 -29.04 49.40
CA GLU A 34 20.29 -27.85 48.68
C GLU A 34 20.24 -28.06 47.15
N LEU A 35 20.77 -29.17 46.63
CA LEU A 35 20.70 -29.54 45.25
C LEU A 35 19.25 -29.69 44.75
N SER A 36 18.36 -30.25 45.60
CA SER A 36 16.96 -30.38 45.30
C SER A 36 16.27 -28.99 45.17
N PHE A 37 16.58 -28.08 46.11
CA PHE A 37 16.06 -26.70 46.02
C PHE A 37 16.57 -25.99 44.77
N VAL A 38 17.87 -26.10 44.43
CA VAL A 38 18.43 -25.53 43.22
C VAL A 38 17.74 -26.12 41.96
N ALA A 39 17.56 -27.43 41.92
CA ALA A 39 16.88 -28.11 40.81
C ALA A 39 15.43 -27.68 40.67
N ILE A 40 14.69 -27.57 41.80
CA ILE A 40 13.30 -27.08 41.79
C ILE A 40 13.25 -25.62 41.35
N TYR A 41 14.13 -24.77 41.88
CA TYR A 41 14.21 -23.36 41.47
C TYR A 41 14.51 -23.21 39.98
N TRP A 42 15.49 -23.96 39.45
CA TRP A 42 15.82 -23.94 38.04
C TRP A 42 14.66 -24.44 37.15
N ALA A 43 14.05 -25.58 37.52
CA ALA A 43 12.91 -26.14 36.79
C ALA A 43 11.70 -25.18 36.80
N THR A 44 11.40 -24.58 37.96
CA THR A 44 10.34 -23.61 38.10
C THR A 44 10.63 -22.35 37.28
N GLY A 45 11.91 -21.89 37.33
CA GLY A 45 12.36 -20.75 36.51
C GLY A 45 12.18 -20.98 35.01
N GLN A 46 12.52 -22.17 34.51
CA GLN A 46 12.29 -22.52 33.10
C GLN A 46 10.82 -22.53 32.74
N VAL A 47 9.97 -23.17 33.56
CA VAL A 47 8.51 -23.19 33.28
C VAL A 47 7.89 -21.79 33.32
N VAL A 48 8.30 -20.93 34.25
CA VAL A 48 7.83 -19.53 34.31
C VAL A 48 8.32 -18.75 33.12
N TYR A 49 9.57 -18.92 32.75
CA TYR A 49 10.16 -18.25 31.57
C TYR A 49 9.42 -18.64 30.29
N ASP A 50 9.24 -19.94 30.03
CA ASP A 50 8.58 -20.44 28.82
C ASP A 50 7.12 -19.98 28.74
N ARG A 51 6.37 -20.05 29.88
CA ARG A 51 5.00 -19.55 29.94
C ARG A 51 4.90 -18.04 29.75
N SER A 52 5.81 -17.28 30.35
CA SER A 52 5.85 -15.82 30.20
C SER A 52 6.18 -15.43 28.76
N ALA A 53 7.15 -16.09 28.12
CA ALA A 53 7.49 -15.87 26.73
C ALA A 53 6.30 -16.18 25.80
N ASP A 54 5.60 -17.29 26.02
CA ASP A 54 4.40 -17.65 25.24
C ASP A 54 3.27 -16.63 25.41
N VAL A 55 2.98 -16.21 26.65
CA VAL A 55 1.97 -15.19 26.94
C VAL A 55 2.33 -13.85 26.29
N ILE A 56 3.57 -13.39 26.43
CA ILE A 56 4.04 -12.13 25.80
C ILE A 56 3.91 -12.22 24.29
N THR A 57 4.34 -13.35 23.69
CA THR A 57 4.23 -13.56 22.24
C THR A 57 2.77 -13.50 21.78
N ARG A 58 1.85 -14.15 22.48
CA ARG A 58 0.42 -14.13 22.15
C ARG A 58 -0.18 -12.74 22.26
N ILE A 59 0.12 -12.01 23.35
CA ILE A 59 -0.39 -10.64 23.55
C ILE A 59 0.17 -9.74 22.45
N SER A 60 1.46 -9.81 22.17
CA SER A 60 2.10 -9.00 21.12
C SER A 60 1.53 -9.31 19.73
N THR A 61 1.32 -10.59 19.41
CA THR A 61 0.74 -11.03 18.14
C THR A 61 -0.71 -10.58 17.99
N ALA A 62 -1.52 -10.71 19.04
CA ALA A 62 -2.91 -10.24 19.04
C ALA A 62 -2.98 -8.71 18.90
N GLY A 63 -2.14 -7.97 19.63
CA GLY A 63 -2.07 -6.52 19.54
C GLY A 63 -1.60 -6.02 18.17
N LEU A 64 -0.63 -6.72 17.55
CA LEU A 64 -0.19 -6.41 16.19
C LEU A 64 -1.31 -6.63 15.16
N HIS A 65 -2.03 -7.74 15.28
CA HIS A 65 -3.17 -8.03 14.41
C HIS A 65 -4.30 -7.01 14.58
N GLU A 66 -4.66 -6.68 15.82
CA GLU A 66 -5.69 -5.66 16.10
C GLU A 66 -5.29 -4.29 15.54
N THR A 67 -4.01 -3.93 15.65
CA THR A 67 -3.48 -2.70 15.06
C THR A 67 -3.61 -2.72 13.56
N ALA A 68 -3.21 -3.81 12.88
CA ALA A 68 -3.35 -3.95 11.43
C ALA A 68 -4.82 -3.80 10.97
N VAL A 69 -5.76 -4.42 11.67
CA VAL A 69 -7.20 -4.31 11.39
C VAL A 69 -7.71 -2.87 11.59
N ARG A 70 -7.34 -2.24 12.70
CA ARG A 70 -7.77 -0.87 13.01
C ARG A 70 -7.26 0.13 11.96
N GLU A 71 -5.96 0.08 11.66
CA GLU A 71 -5.35 1.00 10.70
C GLU A 71 -5.86 0.75 9.27
N ALA A 72 -6.02 -0.52 8.87
CA ALA A 72 -6.64 -0.85 7.59
C ALA A 72 -8.07 -0.27 7.46
N ASN A 73 -8.87 -0.32 8.53
CA ASN A 73 -10.21 0.28 8.54
C ASN A 73 -10.17 1.81 8.45
N ILE A 74 -9.18 2.47 9.05
CA ILE A 74 -9.01 3.92 8.96
C ILE A 74 -8.70 4.32 7.51
N ILE A 75 -7.76 3.62 6.88
CA ILE A 75 -7.39 3.85 5.48
C ILE A 75 -8.58 3.53 4.55
N ALA A 76 -9.28 2.42 4.78
CA ALA A 76 -10.46 2.01 4.00
C ALA A 76 -11.54 3.08 3.96
N ARG A 77 -11.86 3.70 5.10
CA ARG A 77 -12.86 4.79 5.17
C ARG A 77 -12.42 6.00 4.34
N ARG A 78 -11.14 6.30 4.32
CA ARG A 78 -10.61 7.42 3.53
C ARG A 78 -10.73 7.14 2.04
N PHE A 79 -10.39 5.93 1.61
CA PHE A 79 -10.56 5.50 0.22
C PHE A 79 -12.03 5.41 -0.19
N GLU A 80 -12.91 4.96 0.69
CA GLU A 80 -14.36 4.95 0.46
C GLU A 80 -14.89 6.38 0.22
N ASN A 81 -14.43 7.35 1.00
CA ASN A 81 -14.78 8.76 0.78
C ASN A 81 -14.31 9.24 -0.60
N ILE A 82 -13.06 8.95 -1.00
CA ILE A 82 -12.53 9.32 -2.33
C ILE A 82 -13.35 8.64 -3.43
N ALA A 83 -13.67 7.36 -3.30
CA ALA A 83 -14.52 6.65 -4.25
C ALA A 83 -15.93 7.27 -4.34
N GLY A 84 -16.49 7.70 -3.21
CA GLY A 84 -17.76 8.44 -3.16
C GLY A 84 -17.70 9.77 -3.92
N LEU A 85 -16.62 10.54 -3.71
CA LEU A 85 -16.37 11.79 -4.44
C LEU A 85 -16.16 11.55 -5.94
N THR A 86 -15.47 10.47 -6.31
CA THR A 86 -15.28 10.08 -7.72
C THR A 86 -16.61 9.77 -8.40
N ARG A 87 -17.52 9.08 -7.71
CA ARG A 87 -18.88 8.82 -8.21
C ARG A 87 -19.65 10.12 -8.44
N ILE A 88 -19.65 11.02 -7.47
CA ILE A 88 -20.30 12.33 -7.61
C ILE A 88 -19.71 13.11 -8.80
N PHE A 89 -18.39 13.06 -8.96
CA PHE A 89 -17.71 13.71 -10.08
C PHE A 89 -18.10 13.09 -11.43
N ALA A 90 -18.25 11.74 -11.48
CA ALA A 90 -18.75 11.06 -12.69
C ALA A 90 -20.18 11.47 -13.05
N ASP A 91 -21.08 11.53 -12.06
CA ASP A 91 -22.47 11.93 -12.26
C ASP A 91 -22.57 13.39 -12.77
N GLN A 92 -21.81 14.31 -12.17
CA GLN A 92 -21.74 15.71 -12.60
C GLN A 92 -21.13 15.86 -13.99
N THR A 93 -20.14 15.03 -14.32
CA THR A 93 -19.53 14.97 -15.65
C THR A 93 -20.54 14.50 -16.69
N GLY A 94 -21.29 13.44 -16.39
CA GLY A 94 -22.36 12.94 -17.26
C GLY A 94 -23.42 14.02 -17.54
N LEU A 95 -23.86 14.73 -16.51
CA LEU A 95 -24.78 15.84 -16.61
C LEU A 95 -24.21 16.98 -17.48
N ALA A 96 -22.96 17.37 -17.24
CA ALA A 96 -22.28 18.42 -18.00
C ALA A 96 -22.16 18.06 -19.49
N LEU A 97 -21.78 16.83 -19.82
CA LEU A 97 -21.66 16.36 -21.19
C LEU A 97 -23.02 16.31 -21.93
N ALA A 98 -24.10 16.01 -21.22
CA ALA A 98 -25.46 15.96 -21.78
C ALA A 98 -26.11 17.34 -21.94
N THR A 99 -25.70 18.34 -21.15
CA THR A 99 -26.32 19.65 -21.10
C THR A 99 -25.69 20.60 -22.14
N PRO A 100 -26.48 21.24 -23.00
CA PRO A 100 -25.98 22.32 -23.86
C PRO A 100 -25.37 23.46 -23.04
N SER A 101 -24.20 23.94 -23.45
CA SER A 101 -23.53 25.08 -22.82
C SER A 101 -22.99 26.05 -23.86
N HIS A 102 -23.02 27.32 -23.50
CA HIS A 102 -22.43 28.40 -24.29
C HIS A 102 -21.29 29.05 -23.51
N ALA A 103 -20.06 28.82 -23.97
CA ALA A 103 -18.93 29.50 -23.39
C ALA A 103 -18.96 30.98 -23.64
N THR A 104 -18.65 31.79 -22.65
CA THR A 104 -18.47 33.25 -22.82
C THR A 104 -17.28 33.54 -23.72
N ALA A 105 -17.20 34.78 -24.26
CA ALA A 105 -16.04 35.20 -25.04
C ALA A 105 -14.74 35.13 -24.19
N ALA A 106 -14.82 35.44 -22.89
CA ALA A 106 -13.71 35.35 -21.95
C ALA A 106 -13.24 33.91 -21.75
N GLU A 107 -14.17 32.95 -21.63
CA GLU A 107 -13.82 31.54 -21.57
C GLU A 107 -13.16 31.05 -22.85
N LYS A 108 -13.75 31.36 -24.03
CA LYS A 108 -13.16 30.96 -25.32
C LYS A 108 -11.76 31.52 -25.56
N ALA A 109 -11.47 32.72 -25.06
CA ALA A 109 -10.15 33.36 -25.17
C ALA A 109 -9.04 32.69 -24.35
N ARG A 110 -9.37 31.73 -23.50
CA ARG A 110 -8.38 30.94 -22.75
C ARG A 110 -7.72 29.83 -23.54
N TYR A 111 -8.27 29.52 -24.71
CA TYR A 111 -7.87 28.32 -25.47
C TYR A 111 -7.26 28.74 -26.82
N ALA A 112 -6.30 27.89 -27.23
CA ALA A 112 -5.68 28.03 -28.55
C ALA A 112 -5.40 26.65 -29.15
N TYR A 113 -5.12 26.64 -30.46
CA TYR A 113 -4.51 25.49 -31.11
C TYR A 113 -2.98 25.66 -31.11
N ASP A 114 -2.27 24.57 -30.86
CA ASP A 114 -0.85 24.52 -31.12
C ASP A 114 -0.58 24.17 -32.61
N ALA A 115 0.70 24.17 -32.99
CA ALA A 115 1.11 23.84 -34.36
C ALA A 115 0.81 22.39 -34.76
N SER A 116 0.60 21.46 -33.81
CA SER A 116 0.28 20.06 -34.06
C SER A 116 -1.20 19.78 -34.20
N GLY A 117 -2.05 20.78 -33.91
CA GLY A 117 -3.51 20.69 -33.92
C GLY A 117 -4.11 20.33 -32.55
N ALA A 118 -3.33 20.20 -31.48
CA ALA A 118 -3.87 20.06 -30.15
C ALA A 118 -4.54 21.35 -29.68
N PHE A 119 -5.68 21.23 -28.98
CA PHE A 119 -6.45 22.35 -28.44
C PHE A 119 -6.32 22.40 -26.93
N TYR A 120 -5.87 23.50 -26.37
CA TYR A 120 -5.43 23.56 -24.97
C TYR A 120 -5.71 24.90 -24.30
N THR A 121 -5.67 24.96 -22.97
CA THR A 121 -5.68 26.20 -22.18
C THR A 121 -4.32 26.86 -22.17
N THR A 122 -4.27 28.15 -22.48
CA THR A 122 -3.04 28.94 -22.61
C THR A 122 -2.55 29.61 -21.33
N ARG A 123 -3.36 29.60 -20.27
CA ARG A 123 -3.06 30.29 -19.00
C ARG A 123 -3.87 29.76 -17.85
N ASP A 124 -3.28 29.81 -16.67
CA ASP A 124 -3.95 29.58 -15.39
C ASP A 124 -4.92 30.74 -15.08
N ASN A 125 -6.14 30.39 -14.67
CA ASN A 125 -7.14 31.30 -14.15
C ASN A 125 -7.72 30.78 -12.81
N GLY A 126 -7.01 29.85 -12.16
CA GLY A 126 -7.46 29.12 -10.98
C GLY A 126 -8.47 27.99 -11.27
N GLY A 127 -8.72 27.67 -12.54
CA GLY A 127 -9.52 26.53 -13.00
C GLY A 127 -8.66 25.34 -13.42
N ALA A 128 -9.28 24.38 -14.12
CA ALA A 128 -8.60 23.23 -14.67
C ALA A 128 -7.78 23.60 -15.92
N ALA A 129 -6.68 22.86 -16.15
CA ALA A 129 -6.04 22.79 -17.44
C ALA A 129 -6.85 21.92 -18.40
N VAL A 130 -6.77 22.24 -19.68
CA VAL A 130 -7.40 21.46 -20.75
C VAL A 130 -6.37 21.10 -21.81
N PHE A 131 -6.37 19.84 -22.17
CA PHE A 131 -5.64 19.31 -23.30
C PHE A 131 -6.55 18.43 -24.14
N TYR A 132 -6.74 18.80 -25.40
CA TYR A 132 -7.39 17.96 -26.37
C TYR A 132 -6.35 17.53 -27.39
N SER A 133 -6.05 16.25 -27.41
CA SER A 133 -4.99 15.69 -28.25
C SER A 133 -5.31 15.86 -29.76
N GLY A 134 -4.28 16.18 -30.53
CA GLY A 134 -4.35 16.23 -32.00
C GLY A 134 -4.39 14.87 -32.71
N VAL A 135 -4.70 13.78 -31.99
CA VAL A 135 -4.90 12.43 -32.58
C VAL A 135 -6.06 12.44 -33.58
N LEU A 136 -7.14 13.15 -33.23
CA LEU A 136 -8.31 13.35 -34.10
C LEU A 136 -8.46 14.83 -34.41
N PRO A 137 -9.08 15.21 -35.60
CA PRO A 137 -9.39 16.59 -35.87
C PRO A 137 -10.33 17.20 -34.84
N ILE A 138 -9.98 18.37 -34.32
CA ILE A 138 -10.74 19.09 -33.31
C ILE A 138 -11.51 20.21 -33.99
N GLY A 139 -12.83 20.02 -34.17
CA GLY A 139 -13.73 20.96 -34.78
C GLY A 139 -14.70 21.58 -33.76
N PRO A 140 -15.76 22.29 -34.28
CA PRO A 140 -16.76 22.94 -33.44
C PRO A 140 -17.48 21.97 -32.47
N LYS A 141 -17.64 20.68 -32.86
CA LYS A 141 -18.30 19.66 -32.05
C LYS A 141 -17.43 19.28 -30.84
N GLU A 142 -16.16 19.11 -31.06
CA GLU A 142 -15.16 18.78 -30.03
C GLU A 142 -14.98 19.95 -29.06
N GLN A 143 -14.93 21.19 -29.58
CA GLN A 143 -14.91 22.41 -28.74
C GLN A 143 -16.17 22.54 -27.88
N GLN A 144 -17.35 22.15 -28.37
CA GLN A 144 -18.57 22.15 -27.57
C GLN A 144 -18.46 21.24 -26.33
N LYS A 145 -17.74 20.13 -26.42
CA LYS A 145 -17.43 19.25 -25.27
C LYS A 145 -16.60 20.01 -24.21
N VAL A 146 -15.61 20.76 -24.67
CA VAL A 146 -14.77 21.61 -23.77
C VAL A 146 -15.63 22.65 -23.06
N TRP A 147 -16.55 23.31 -23.80
CA TRP A 147 -17.46 24.34 -23.23
C TRP A 147 -18.43 23.75 -22.20
N ARG A 148 -18.99 22.56 -22.48
CA ARG A 148 -19.91 21.89 -21.56
C ARG A 148 -19.22 21.52 -20.24
N THR A 149 -17.99 21.09 -20.28
CA THR A 149 -17.25 20.67 -19.11
C THR A 149 -16.55 21.79 -18.34
N ALA A 150 -16.54 23.03 -18.87
CA ALA A 150 -15.98 24.20 -18.17
C ALA A 150 -16.64 24.45 -16.80
N GLY A 151 -17.92 24.13 -16.68
CA GLY A 151 -18.67 24.22 -15.42
C GLY A 151 -18.26 23.25 -14.33
N LEU A 152 -17.36 22.29 -14.62
CA LEU A 152 -16.84 21.34 -13.64
C LEU A 152 -15.69 21.91 -12.79
N ASP A 153 -15.04 23.01 -13.17
CA ASP A 153 -13.90 23.58 -12.44
C ASP A 153 -14.19 23.85 -10.95
N PRO A 154 -15.36 24.42 -10.58
CA PRO A 154 -15.68 24.64 -9.18
C PRO A 154 -15.77 23.35 -8.35
N ILE A 155 -16.38 22.29 -8.89
CA ILE A 155 -16.48 21.01 -8.18
C ILE A 155 -15.12 20.31 -8.11
N MET A 156 -14.31 20.35 -9.16
CA MET A 156 -12.95 19.81 -9.14
C MET A 156 -12.11 20.49 -8.06
N ARG A 157 -12.19 21.81 -7.95
CA ARG A 157 -11.53 22.57 -6.89
C ARG A 157 -12.03 22.16 -5.51
N SER A 158 -13.33 22.05 -5.32
CA SER A 158 -13.92 21.66 -4.04
C SER A 158 -13.45 20.28 -3.61
N ILE A 159 -13.47 19.30 -4.51
CA ILE A 159 -13.02 17.94 -4.22
C ILE A 159 -11.51 17.93 -3.86
N LYS A 160 -10.66 18.62 -4.62
CA LYS A 160 -9.21 18.74 -4.32
C LYS A 160 -8.94 19.22 -2.91
N HIS A 161 -9.77 20.13 -2.37
CA HIS A 161 -9.58 20.70 -1.04
C HIS A 161 -10.27 19.89 0.08
N THR A 162 -11.00 18.81 -0.27
CA THR A 162 -11.71 18.00 0.73
C THR A 162 -10.75 17.13 1.57
N ASP A 163 -9.71 16.59 0.92
CA ASP A 163 -8.74 15.72 1.57
C ASP A 163 -7.33 16.00 1.00
N PRO A 164 -6.32 16.26 1.84
CA PRO A 164 -4.95 16.51 1.40
C PRO A 164 -4.35 15.41 0.53
N ILE A 165 -4.78 14.14 0.70
CA ILE A 165 -4.28 12.99 -0.08
C ILE A 165 -4.69 13.08 -1.57
N VAL A 166 -5.72 13.84 -1.90
CA VAL A 166 -6.12 14.07 -3.29
C VAL A 166 -5.06 14.92 -3.98
N ALA A 167 -4.28 14.33 -4.88
CA ALA A 167 -3.24 15.03 -5.63
C ALA A 167 -3.84 15.86 -6.77
N GLN A 168 -4.64 15.22 -7.61
CA GLN A 168 -5.30 15.86 -8.76
C GLN A 168 -6.59 15.15 -9.12
N LEU A 169 -7.38 15.79 -9.98
CA LEU A 169 -8.59 15.22 -10.57
C LEU A 169 -8.59 15.44 -12.06
N TYR A 170 -9.13 14.49 -12.79
CA TYR A 170 -9.24 14.60 -14.24
C TYR A 170 -10.54 14.04 -14.78
N LEU A 171 -10.86 14.51 -15.98
CA LEU A 171 -11.85 13.97 -16.90
C LEU A 171 -11.12 13.62 -18.19
N ASN A 172 -11.20 12.38 -18.63
CA ASN A 172 -10.66 11.88 -19.89
C ASN A 172 -11.77 11.36 -20.77
N THR A 173 -11.74 11.62 -22.08
CA THR A 173 -12.75 11.12 -23.00
C THR A 173 -12.17 10.15 -24.02
N TYR A 174 -13.06 9.37 -24.66
CA TYR A 174 -12.72 8.35 -25.66
C TYR A 174 -11.93 8.90 -26.88
N ASP A 175 -12.00 10.19 -27.13
CA ASP A 175 -11.33 10.91 -28.21
C ASP A 175 -10.16 11.78 -27.72
N SER A 176 -9.57 11.38 -26.58
CA SER A 176 -8.36 12.00 -26.01
C SER A 176 -8.50 13.48 -25.65
N TYR A 177 -9.66 13.89 -25.12
CA TYR A 177 -9.85 15.13 -24.40
C TYR A 177 -9.59 14.91 -22.91
N ASN A 178 -8.70 15.73 -22.33
CA ASN A 178 -8.39 15.78 -20.91
C ASN A 178 -8.76 17.14 -20.33
N ARG A 179 -9.36 17.13 -19.14
CA ARG A 179 -9.52 18.29 -18.27
C ARG A 179 -9.01 17.91 -16.90
N ILE A 180 -8.00 18.61 -16.38
CA ILE A 180 -7.27 18.23 -15.17
C ILE A 180 -7.10 19.41 -14.22
N TYR A 181 -7.28 19.17 -12.92
CA TYR A 181 -7.10 20.15 -11.86
C TYR A 181 -6.19 19.57 -10.75
N PRO A 182 -5.22 20.32 -10.22
CA PRO A 182 -4.87 21.71 -10.50
C PRO A 182 -4.32 21.97 -11.89
N TYR A 183 -4.30 23.26 -12.29
CA TYR A 183 -3.73 23.69 -13.57
C TYR A 183 -2.21 23.42 -13.63
N PHE A 184 -1.73 22.99 -14.78
CA PHE A 184 -0.33 23.01 -15.19
C PHE A 184 -0.24 23.26 -16.70
N ASP A 185 0.95 23.61 -17.20
CA ASP A 185 1.15 23.78 -18.65
C ASP A 185 1.19 22.42 -19.33
N VAL A 186 0.07 22.05 -19.94
CA VAL A 186 -0.11 20.74 -20.55
C VAL A 186 0.77 20.49 -21.75
N LEU A 187 1.22 21.52 -22.47
CA LEU A 187 2.09 21.36 -23.65
C LEU A 187 3.55 21.13 -23.27
N GLU A 188 3.97 21.50 -22.06
CA GLU A 188 5.32 21.17 -21.57
C GLU A 188 5.45 19.69 -21.22
N ILE A 189 4.31 19.03 -20.94
CA ILE A 189 4.29 17.66 -20.40
C ILE A 189 3.71 16.68 -21.42
N TYR A 190 2.53 16.97 -22.01
CA TYR A 190 1.83 16.01 -22.86
C TYR A 190 2.31 16.05 -24.31
N PRO A 191 2.60 14.89 -24.94
CA PRO A 191 2.86 14.85 -26.36
C PRO A 191 1.58 15.27 -27.14
N PRO A 192 1.71 16.05 -28.23
CA PRO A 192 0.58 16.61 -28.94
C PRO A 192 -0.44 15.60 -29.48
N LYS A 193 -0.02 14.36 -29.68
CA LYS A 193 -0.85 13.23 -30.17
C LYS A 193 -0.97 12.11 -29.13
N MET A 194 -1.08 12.45 -27.86
CA MET A 194 -1.28 11.48 -26.79
C MET A 194 -2.61 10.75 -26.99
N ASP A 195 -2.56 9.42 -27.03
CA ASP A 195 -3.76 8.56 -27.05
C ASP A 195 -4.16 8.21 -25.61
N ILE A 196 -4.96 9.07 -25.00
CA ILE A 196 -5.36 8.94 -23.58
C ILE A 196 -6.09 7.64 -23.28
N PRO A 197 -7.00 7.10 -24.12
CA PRO A 197 -7.65 5.82 -23.88
C PRO A 197 -6.73 4.61 -23.77
N SER A 198 -5.48 4.70 -24.21
CA SER A 198 -4.52 3.60 -24.09
C SER A 198 -3.90 3.44 -22.71
N TYR A 199 -4.14 4.36 -21.78
CA TYR A 199 -3.60 4.33 -20.44
C TYR A 199 -4.54 3.65 -19.44
N ASN A 200 -3.98 3.04 -18.40
CA ASN A 200 -4.72 2.30 -17.38
C ASN A 200 -5.78 3.14 -16.65
N PHE A 201 -5.50 4.41 -16.39
CA PHE A 201 -6.46 5.35 -15.79
C PHE A 201 -7.67 5.67 -16.68
N TYR A 202 -7.75 5.10 -17.90
CA TYR A 202 -8.92 5.11 -18.76
C TYR A 202 -9.46 3.71 -19.02
N TYR A 203 -8.64 2.77 -19.57
CA TYR A 203 -9.14 1.46 -19.98
C TYR A 203 -9.60 0.58 -18.81
N GLU A 204 -9.03 0.71 -17.61
CA GLU A 204 -9.50 -0.05 -16.44
C GLU A 204 -10.94 0.30 -16.02
N ALA A 205 -11.50 1.41 -16.49
CA ALA A 205 -12.91 1.75 -16.29
C ALA A 205 -13.83 1.34 -17.45
N ASP A 206 -13.32 0.76 -18.52
CA ASP A 206 -14.10 0.38 -19.70
C ASP A 206 -14.98 -0.86 -19.45
N GLN A 207 -15.82 -1.21 -20.43
CA GLN A 207 -16.76 -2.34 -20.30
C GLN A 207 -16.06 -3.70 -20.16
N ALA A 208 -14.84 -3.84 -20.69
CA ALA A 208 -14.09 -5.11 -20.61
C ALA A 208 -13.48 -5.32 -19.23
N HIS A 209 -12.98 -4.25 -18.60
CA HIS A 209 -12.28 -4.32 -17.31
C HIS A 209 -13.20 -4.00 -16.11
N ASN A 210 -14.29 -3.23 -16.35
CA ASN A 210 -15.24 -2.81 -15.32
C ASN A 210 -16.69 -3.02 -15.79
N PRO A 211 -17.15 -4.28 -15.99
CA PRO A 211 -18.48 -4.59 -16.48
C PRO A 211 -19.61 -4.10 -15.55
N ASP A 212 -19.32 -3.99 -14.26
CA ASP A 212 -20.27 -3.49 -13.25
C ASP A 212 -20.41 -1.96 -13.25
N ARG A 213 -19.57 -1.24 -13.98
CA ARG A 213 -19.55 0.25 -14.07
C ARG A 213 -19.43 0.95 -12.72
N LYS A 214 -18.71 0.33 -11.80
CA LYS A 214 -18.44 0.87 -10.46
C LYS A 214 -17.24 1.81 -10.48
N VAL A 215 -17.00 2.49 -9.37
CA VAL A 215 -15.69 3.10 -9.10
C VAL A 215 -14.71 1.96 -8.87
N VAL A 216 -13.58 1.99 -9.54
CA VAL A 216 -12.47 1.05 -9.40
C VAL A 216 -11.18 1.80 -9.08
N TRP A 217 -10.25 1.11 -8.44
CA TRP A 217 -8.92 1.64 -8.17
C TRP A 217 -7.94 1.04 -9.17
N THR A 218 -7.14 1.90 -9.80
CA THR A 218 -6.14 1.46 -10.78
C THR A 218 -5.00 0.68 -10.11
N ALA A 219 -4.31 -0.14 -10.90
CA ALA A 219 -2.95 -0.53 -10.56
C ALA A 219 -2.06 0.71 -10.37
N PRO A 220 -1.01 0.64 -9.51
CA PRO A 220 -0.10 1.76 -9.35
C PRO A 220 0.68 2.02 -10.63
N TYR A 221 0.71 3.26 -11.08
CA TYR A 221 1.35 3.70 -12.31
C TYR A 221 2.14 4.99 -12.11
N VAL A 222 3.05 5.27 -13.04
CA VAL A 222 3.74 6.57 -13.07
C VAL A 222 2.87 7.57 -13.83
N ASP A 223 2.52 8.66 -13.15
CA ASP A 223 1.66 9.70 -13.72
C ASP A 223 2.33 10.42 -14.90
N PRO A 224 1.72 10.41 -16.10
CA PRO A 224 2.21 11.19 -17.23
C PRO A 224 2.27 12.70 -16.98
N ALA A 225 1.45 13.21 -16.04
CA ALA A 225 1.47 14.62 -15.64
C ALA A 225 2.63 14.98 -14.69
N GLY A 226 3.51 14.01 -14.35
CA GLY A 226 4.71 14.28 -13.57
C GLY A 226 4.52 14.20 -12.05
N GLY A 227 3.35 13.74 -11.57
CA GLY A 227 3.03 13.63 -10.15
C GLY A 227 3.66 12.44 -9.41
N GLY A 228 4.50 11.65 -10.07
CA GLY A 228 5.16 10.47 -9.48
C GLY A 228 4.32 9.20 -9.58
N TRP A 229 4.58 8.26 -8.68
CA TRP A 229 3.76 7.06 -8.55
C TRP A 229 2.40 7.39 -7.96
N MET A 230 1.35 6.96 -8.67
CA MET A 230 -0.05 7.23 -8.32
C MET A 230 -0.90 5.96 -8.36
N VAL A 231 -2.02 6.06 -7.67
CA VAL A 231 -3.19 5.20 -7.81
C VAL A 231 -4.39 6.11 -7.96
N SER A 232 -5.36 5.71 -8.79
CA SER A 232 -6.53 6.54 -9.06
C SER A 232 -7.82 5.81 -8.71
N ALA A 233 -8.73 6.48 -8.04
CA ALA A 233 -10.13 6.08 -8.03
C ALA A 233 -10.76 6.57 -9.34
N ILE A 234 -11.15 5.66 -10.23
CA ILE A 234 -11.71 6.00 -11.54
C ILE A 234 -13.16 5.53 -11.68
N ALA A 235 -13.96 6.30 -12.39
CA ALA A 235 -15.36 5.97 -12.66
C ALA A 235 -15.73 6.23 -14.12
N PRO A 236 -16.45 5.29 -14.77
CA PRO A 236 -16.90 5.47 -16.14
C PRO A 236 -18.10 6.41 -16.23
N VAL A 237 -18.15 7.20 -17.28
CA VAL A 237 -19.28 8.04 -17.67
C VAL A 237 -19.79 7.55 -19.01
N TYR A 238 -20.92 6.82 -18.99
CA TYR A 238 -21.53 6.29 -20.19
C TYR A 238 -22.51 7.26 -20.81
N GLY A 239 -22.38 7.46 -22.11
CA GLY A 239 -23.44 8.02 -22.93
C GLY A 239 -24.40 6.95 -23.45
N PRO A 240 -25.36 7.32 -24.35
CA PRO A 240 -26.33 6.37 -24.90
C PRO A 240 -25.71 5.17 -25.63
N ASN A 241 -24.57 5.35 -26.29
CA ASN A 241 -24.01 4.36 -27.21
C ASN A 241 -22.61 3.85 -26.84
N ARG A 242 -21.91 4.52 -25.89
CA ARG A 242 -20.51 4.20 -25.57
C ARG A 242 -20.10 4.74 -24.20
N LEU A 243 -18.90 4.37 -23.78
CA LEU A 243 -18.14 5.06 -22.74
C LEU A 243 -17.72 6.43 -23.31
N GLU A 244 -18.32 7.51 -22.81
CA GLU A 244 -18.01 8.88 -23.27
C GLU A 244 -16.79 9.44 -22.56
N ALA A 245 -16.66 9.14 -21.27
CA ALA A 245 -15.56 9.62 -20.47
C ALA A 245 -15.23 8.70 -19.29
N VAL A 246 -14.07 8.89 -18.73
CA VAL A 246 -13.65 8.37 -17.42
C VAL A 246 -13.19 9.55 -16.59
N VAL A 247 -13.69 9.67 -15.38
CA VAL A 247 -13.18 10.62 -14.39
C VAL A 247 -12.30 9.90 -13.39
N GLY A 248 -11.31 10.61 -12.87
CA GLY A 248 -10.41 10.05 -11.86
C GLY A 248 -10.05 11.07 -10.77
N ILE A 249 -9.80 10.53 -9.60
CA ILE A 249 -9.19 11.25 -8.47
C ILE A 249 -7.90 10.51 -8.14
N ASP A 250 -6.78 11.21 -8.27
CA ASP A 250 -5.45 10.67 -8.06
C ASP A 250 -4.99 10.86 -6.62
N VAL A 251 -4.35 9.82 -6.13
CA VAL A 251 -3.68 9.78 -4.82
C VAL A 251 -2.23 9.39 -5.07
N THR A 252 -1.27 10.18 -4.58
CA THR A 252 0.14 9.83 -4.72
C THR A 252 0.50 8.67 -3.78
N VAL A 253 1.35 7.77 -4.26
CA VAL A 253 1.91 6.71 -3.41
C VAL A 253 2.70 7.31 -2.24
N GLY A 254 3.38 8.46 -2.45
CA GLY A 254 4.09 9.17 -1.41
C GLY A 254 3.20 9.56 -0.22
N ASP A 255 2.02 10.13 -0.48
CA ASP A 255 1.06 10.51 0.56
C ASP A 255 0.53 9.29 1.34
N ILE A 256 0.36 8.15 0.65
CA ILE A 256 -0.02 6.89 1.29
C ILE A 256 1.14 6.35 2.15
N VAL A 257 2.38 6.42 1.64
CA VAL A 257 3.58 6.00 2.37
C VAL A 257 3.71 6.77 3.67
N GLU A 258 3.54 8.10 3.68
CA GLU A 258 3.62 8.91 4.90
C GLU A 258 2.61 8.44 5.96
N GLN A 259 1.40 8.08 5.57
CA GLN A 259 0.41 7.53 6.49
C GLN A 259 0.83 6.18 7.06
N VAL A 260 1.31 5.28 6.19
CA VAL A 260 1.75 3.94 6.59
C VAL A 260 3.02 4.01 7.44
N LEU A 261 3.95 4.94 7.17
CA LEU A 261 5.17 5.17 7.94
C LEU A 261 4.89 5.55 9.40
N ASN A 262 3.76 6.20 9.67
CA ASN A 262 3.35 6.59 11.02
C ASN A 262 2.74 5.43 11.82
N ILE A 263 2.46 4.27 11.19
CA ILE A 263 1.94 3.08 11.85
C ILE A 263 3.10 2.33 12.50
N GLN A 264 3.26 2.45 13.80
CA GLN A 264 4.27 1.73 14.59
C GLN A 264 3.61 1.00 15.75
N PHE A 265 3.84 -0.30 15.84
CA PHE A 265 3.46 -1.11 16.99
C PHE A 265 4.59 -1.15 18.03
N SER A 266 5.83 -1.19 17.59
CA SER A 266 7.05 -1.17 18.41
C SER A 266 8.20 -0.49 17.65
N ALA A 267 9.30 -0.20 18.35
CA ALA A 267 10.48 0.43 17.73
C ALA A 267 11.04 -0.35 16.53
N ASP A 268 10.91 -1.67 16.52
CA ASP A 268 11.43 -2.56 15.47
C ASP A 268 10.35 -2.98 14.45
N SER A 269 9.11 -2.51 14.61
CA SER A 269 8.03 -2.78 13.67
C SER A 269 7.99 -1.73 12.55
N TYR A 270 7.37 -2.11 11.46
CA TYR A 270 6.98 -1.22 10.37
C TYR A 270 5.72 -1.77 9.71
N ALA A 271 5.00 -0.92 9.01
CA ALA A 271 3.89 -1.32 8.17
C ALA A 271 4.25 -1.12 6.69
N MET A 272 3.64 -1.90 5.82
CA MET A 272 3.72 -1.77 4.37
C MET A 272 2.35 -1.95 3.73
N LEU A 273 2.20 -1.44 2.51
CA LEU A 273 0.97 -1.53 1.75
C LEU A 273 1.21 -2.31 0.46
N VAL A 274 0.33 -3.24 0.17
CA VAL A 274 0.40 -4.11 -1.01
C VAL A 274 -0.94 -4.06 -1.73
N SER A 275 -0.92 -3.91 -3.05
CA SER A 275 -2.13 -3.95 -3.89
C SER A 275 -2.76 -5.34 -3.96
N SER A 276 -3.94 -5.42 -4.52
CA SER A 276 -4.69 -6.68 -4.68
C SER A 276 -3.94 -7.72 -5.53
N ASP A 277 -3.13 -7.30 -6.49
CA ASP A 277 -2.29 -8.16 -7.33
C ASP A 277 -0.94 -8.53 -6.69
N GLY A 278 -0.63 -7.99 -5.52
CA GLY A 278 0.60 -8.27 -4.78
C GLY A 278 1.73 -7.24 -4.96
N THR A 279 1.51 -6.17 -5.69
CA THR A 279 2.51 -5.12 -5.89
C THR A 279 2.68 -4.27 -4.62
N ILE A 280 3.91 -4.09 -4.15
CA ILE A 280 4.21 -3.21 -3.00
C ILE A 280 3.93 -1.76 -3.40
N LEU A 281 2.95 -1.13 -2.75
CA LEU A 281 2.58 0.27 -2.94
C LEU A 281 3.43 1.20 -2.08
N ALA A 282 3.62 0.82 -0.83
CA ALA A 282 4.37 1.58 0.17
C ALA A 282 5.26 0.66 0.98
N LEU A 283 6.54 0.96 1.06
CA LEU A 283 7.53 0.25 1.85
C LEU A 283 8.45 1.25 2.55
N PRO A 284 8.45 1.28 3.89
CA PRO A 284 9.36 2.15 4.61
C PRO A 284 10.81 1.66 4.52
N PRO A 285 11.81 2.53 4.70
CA PRO A 285 13.23 2.17 4.61
C PRO A 285 13.64 1.00 5.51
N LYS A 286 12.98 0.82 6.66
CA LYS A 286 13.19 -0.35 7.53
C LYS A 286 12.83 -1.67 6.85
N GLY A 287 11.81 -1.66 5.99
CA GLY A 287 11.34 -2.84 5.27
C GLY A 287 12.20 -3.20 4.06
N GLU A 288 12.87 -2.25 3.42
CA GLU A 288 13.64 -2.47 2.19
C GLU A 288 14.65 -3.62 2.32
N LYS A 289 15.36 -3.66 3.45
CA LYS A 289 16.34 -4.72 3.74
C LYS A 289 15.68 -6.10 3.91
N ASP A 290 14.55 -6.15 4.63
CA ASP A 290 13.84 -7.40 4.88
C ASP A 290 13.21 -7.93 3.58
N TRP A 291 12.63 -7.06 2.78
CA TRP A 291 11.97 -7.39 1.51
C TRP A 291 12.94 -7.42 0.32
N ARG A 292 14.22 -7.00 0.49
CA ARG A 292 15.28 -6.99 -0.53
C ARG A 292 14.90 -6.22 -1.80
N VAL A 293 14.20 -5.12 -1.61
CA VAL A 293 13.86 -4.15 -2.66
C VAL A 293 14.16 -2.76 -2.13
N ASN A 294 14.53 -1.84 -3.01
CA ASN A 294 14.66 -0.42 -2.67
C ASN A 294 13.45 0.30 -3.24
N GLU A 295 12.74 1.10 -2.41
CA GLU A 295 11.60 1.86 -2.90
C GLU A 295 12.05 2.79 -4.03
N LEU A 296 11.26 2.81 -5.09
CA LEU A 296 11.54 3.63 -6.26
C LEU A 296 11.13 5.08 -5.97
N ILE A 297 12.07 5.90 -5.51
CA ILE A 297 11.84 7.32 -5.20
C ILE A 297 12.05 8.19 -6.45
N GLU A 298 13.00 7.80 -7.33
CA GLU A 298 13.33 8.53 -8.56
C GLU A 298 12.85 7.76 -9.79
N HIS A 299 12.14 8.43 -10.69
CA HIS A 299 11.56 7.82 -11.88
C HIS A 299 11.89 8.63 -13.13
N SER A 300 12.12 7.91 -14.23
CA SER A 300 12.18 8.52 -15.54
C SER A 300 10.78 8.70 -16.11
N TYR A 301 10.23 9.89 -16.02
CA TYR A 301 8.91 10.24 -16.57
C TYR A 301 8.83 10.17 -18.10
N SER A 302 9.98 10.19 -18.77
CA SER A 302 10.04 10.17 -20.23
C SER A 302 9.38 8.95 -20.89
N LYS A 303 9.36 7.81 -20.21
CA LYS A 303 8.66 6.61 -20.69
C LYS A 303 7.19 6.61 -20.32
N ALA A 304 6.83 7.13 -19.15
CA ALA A 304 5.44 7.19 -18.67
C ALA A 304 4.56 8.08 -19.55
N ILE A 305 5.13 9.09 -20.19
CA ILE A 305 4.43 9.97 -21.15
C ILE A 305 4.07 9.22 -22.45
N LEU A 306 4.81 8.16 -22.78
CA LEU A 306 4.65 7.43 -24.05
C LEU A 306 3.79 6.17 -23.89
N GLN A 307 3.74 5.58 -22.70
CA GLN A 307 3.02 4.34 -22.38
C GLN A 307 2.84 4.18 -20.87
N ASP A 308 1.91 3.31 -20.47
CA ASP A 308 1.80 2.87 -19.09
C ASP A 308 3.13 2.36 -18.54
N THR A 309 3.45 2.78 -17.32
CA THR A 309 4.65 2.36 -16.61
C THR A 309 4.27 1.86 -15.22
N PHE A 310 4.54 0.58 -14.96
CA PHE A 310 4.23 -0.12 -13.72
C PHE A 310 5.48 -0.44 -12.91
N LYS A 311 5.30 -0.74 -11.62
CA LYS A 311 6.41 -1.21 -10.78
C LYS A 311 6.93 -2.56 -11.31
N PRO A 312 8.27 -2.79 -11.27
CA PRO A 312 8.86 -4.07 -11.69
C PRO A 312 8.34 -5.27 -10.88
N GLU A 313 8.36 -6.47 -11.47
CA GLU A 313 7.88 -7.72 -10.83
C GLU A 313 8.56 -8.04 -9.50
N GLU A 314 9.78 -7.56 -9.26
CA GLU A 314 10.49 -7.72 -7.99
C GLU A 314 9.76 -7.08 -6.79
N PHE A 315 8.88 -6.10 -7.08
CA PHE A 315 7.99 -5.49 -6.10
C PHE A 315 6.71 -6.31 -5.86
N ASN A 316 6.50 -7.41 -6.56
CA ASN A 316 5.33 -8.25 -6.37
C ASN A 316 5.61 -9.36 -5.34
N VAL A 317 5.01 -9.24 -4.15
CA VAL A 317 5.20 -10.22 -3.06
C VAL A 317 4.59 -11.58 -3.35
N PHE A 318 3.59 -11.66 -4.24
CA PHE A 318 2.93 -12.92 -4.59
C PHE A 318 3.72 -13.75 -5.60
N LEU A 319 4.62 -13.11 -6.35
CA LEU A 319 5.49 -13.77 -7.31
C LEU A 319 6.81 -14.25 -6.69
N ARG A 320 7.04 -13.97 -5.40
CA ARG A 320 8.31 -14.31 -4.73
C ARG A 320 8.29 -15.71 -4.13
N PRO A 321 9.13 -16.66 -4.65
CA PRO A 321 9.15 -18.04 -4.18
C PRO A 321 9.59 -18.20 -2.72
N ASP A 322 10.48 -17.32 -2.23
CA ASP A 322 10.97 -17.31 -0.85
C ASP A 322 9.90 -16.91 0.17
N LEU A 323 8.81 -16.31 -0.27
CA LEU A 323 7.69 -15.86 0.55
C LEU A 323 6.38 -16.62 0.29
N ALA A 324 6.38 -17.63 -0.59
CA ALA A 324 5.17 -18.29 -1.10
C ALA A 324 4.16 -18.71 -0.02
N ALA A 325 4.65 -19.27 1.11
CA ALA A 325 3.76 -19.73 2.18
C ALA A 325 3.03 -18.60 2.91
N VAL A 326 3.67 -17.42 3.04
CA VAL A 326 3.09 -16.26 3.72
C VAL A 326 2.26 -15.44 2.74
N SER A 327 2.76 -15.21 1.53
CA SER A 327 2.08 -14.46 0.49
C SER A 327 0.75 -15.12 0.09
N GLN A 328 0.68 -16.46 0.02
CA GLN A 328 -0.57 -17.17 -0.22
C GLN A 328 -1.61 -16.90 0.88
N MET A 329 -1.20 -16.87 2.15
CA MET A 329 -2.12 -16.57 3.25
C MET A 329 -2.59 -15.12 3.22
N ILE A 330 -1.68 -14.17 2.96
CA ILE A 330 -2.01 -12.74 2.81
C ILE A 330 -2.99 -12.54 1.66
N HIS A 331 -2.81 -13.26 0.56
CA HIS A 331 -3.71 -13.19 -0.60
C HIS A 331 -5.11 -13.74 -0.28
N LEU A 332 -5.19 -14.94 0.33
CA LEU A 332 -6.45 -15.66 0.52
C LEU A 332 -7.27 -15.17 1.71
N LEU A 333 -6.64 -14.68 2.78
CA LEU A 333 -7.33 -14.33 4.02
C LEU A 333 -7.52 -12.82 4.15
N PRO A 334 -8.71 -12.34 4.54
CA PRO A 334 -8.97 -10.91 4.70
C PRO A 334 -8.13 -10.29 5.80
N SER A 335 -7.83 -11.04 6.86
CA SER A 335 -6.92 -10.61 7.93
C SER A 335 -6.28 -11.82 8.58
N GLY A 336 -5.16 -11.62 9.27
CA GLY A 336 -4.47 -12.69 9.97
C GLY A 336 -3.11 -12.26 10.51
N HIS A 337 -2.39 -13.23 11.05
CA HIS A 337 -1.00 -13.06 11.47
C HIS A 337 -0.24 -14.38 11.34
N ARG A 338 1.07 -14.30 11.16
CA ARG A 338 1.95 -15.47 11.07
C ARG A 338 3.39 -15.13 11.43
N SER A 339 4.04 -16.07 12.10
CA SER A 339 5.51 -16.03 12.25
C SER A 339 6.18 -16.40 10.94
N MET A 340 7.19 -15.66 10.55
CA MET A 340 7.97 -15.84 9.33
C MET A 340 9.45 -15.62 9.61
N ASN A 341 10.32 -16.09 8.72
CA ASN A 341 11.75 -15.88 8.80
C ASN A 341 12.22 -15.18 7.51
N MET A 342 12.67 -13.94 7.65
CA MET A 342 13.25 -13.14 6.57
C MET A 342 14.72 -12.82 6.86
N GLY A 343 15.49 -13.86 7.28
CA GLY A 343 16.86 -13.72 7.79
C GLY A 343 16.89 -13.42 9.30
N ARG A 344 15.75 -13.10 9.89
CA ARG A 344 15.48 -13.00 11.34
C ARG A 344 14.05 -13.45 11.63
N PRO A 345 13.76 -13.94 12.85
CA PRO A 345 12.39 -14.24 13.24
C PRO A 345 11.53 -12.97 13.25
N MET A 346 10.39 -13.01 12.57
CA MET A 346 9.44 -11.90 12.48
C MET A 346 8.01 -12.42 12.64
N ILE A 347 7.10 -11.52 13.00
CA ILE A 347 5.67 -11.75 12.98
C ILE A 347 5.08 -10.77 11.98
N ALA A 348 4.43 -11.29 10.95
CA ALA A 348 3.60 -10.51 10.06
C ALA A 348 2.14 -10.57 10.53
N ALA A 349 1.47 -9.42 10.56
CA ALA A 349 0.03 -9.32 10.69
C ALA A 349 -0.52 -8.51 9.53
N TRP A 350 -1.68 -8.88 9.03
CA TRP A 350 -2.27 -8.19 7.87
C TRP A 350 -3.76 -8.01 8.01
N SER A 351 -4.26 -7.01 7.29
CA SER A 351 -5.69 -6.79 7.10
C SER A 351 -5.97 -6.21 5.73
N THR A 352 -7.10 -6.61 5.13
CA THR A 352 -7.57 -6.06 3.85
C THR A 352 -8.15 -4.68 4.07
N ILE A 353 -7.76 -3.74 3.21
CA ILE A 353 -8.36 -2.42 3.08
C ILE A 353 -9.49 -2.54 2.07
N ALA A 354 -10.72 -2.43 2.56
CA ALA A 354 -11.90 -2.51 1.72
C ALA A 354 -11.93 -1.41 0.64
N GLY A 355 -12.50 -1.73 -0.51
CA GLY A 355 -12.57 -0.87 -1.68
C GLY A 355 -11.55 -1.30 -2.73
N PRO A 356 -10.27 -0.97 -2.59
CA PRO A 356 -9.24 -1.41 -3.53
C PRO A 356 -8.74 -2.84 -3.27
N ASP A 357 -9.20 -3.53 -2.22
CA ASP A 357 -8.75 -4.86 -1.79
C ASP A 357 -7.24 -4.96 -1.50
N TRP A 358 -6.63 -3.84 -1.12
CA TRP A 358 -5.22 -3.81 -0.74
C TRP A 358 -4.97 -4.43 0.63
N LYS A 359 -3.73 -4.81 0.90
CA LYS A 359 -3.31 -5.39 2.17
C LYS A 359 -2.39 -4.42 2.91
N LEU A 360 -2.78 -4.07 4.12
CA LEU A 360 -1.89 -3.49 5.11
C LEU A 360 -1.22 -4.63 5.87
N ILE A 361 0.09 -4.67 5.87
CA ILE A 361 0.91 -5.72 6.49
C ILE A 361 1.81 -5.08 7.52
#